data_aa3d25d473d28e88cc9be80ec0de631e
#
_entry.id   aa3d25d473d28e88cc9be80ec0de631e
#
_cell.length_a   1.000
_cell.length_b   1.000
_cell.length_c   1.000
_cell.angle_alpha   90.00
_cell.angle_beta   90.00
_cell.angle_gamma   90.00
#
_symmetry.space_group_name_H-M   'P 1'
#
loop_
_entity.id
_entity.type
_entity.pdbx_description
1 polymer ?
#
loop_
_entity_poly.entity_id
_entity_poly.type
_entity_poly.pdbx_seq_one_letter_code
_entity_poly.pdbx_strand_id
1 'polypeptide(L)'
;MSFSYQQELLRKSVHLSSLWMVLAVCFLPRTFLLFLFGVLLILNICIEYGYYKNQPFCQTVYGKLFGKMLREKETDGKFHLSGSPYVLGAAFAVTFLFPKEAAATALTVMFLGDTAAALFGRKYGKHKINDGKKSVEGSLAFFSVSLAVLYFFSIVYDFPALVWMAGIGGIFLATLAEVYEDKLRIDDNLSVPLCVGFALSAML
;
A
#
# COMPACT_ATOMS: atom_id res chain seq x y z
N MET A 1 13.68 -9.23 17.58
CA MET A 1 14.28 -7.86 17.60
C MET A 1 13.26 -6.85 17.10
N SER A 2 13.02 -5.77 17.80
CA SER A 2 12.09 -4.74 17.33
C SER A 2 12.70 -4.06 16.09
N PHE A 3 11.98 -4.02 15.00
CA PHE A 3 12.35 -3.30 13.77
C PHE A 3 12.73 -1.86 14.12
N SER A 4 13.94 -1.42 13.76
CA SER A 4 14.40 -0.07 14.14
C SER A 4 13.59 1.01 13.38
N TYR A 5 13.49 2.22 13.95
CA TYR A 5 12.82 3.36 13.29
C TYR A 5 13.47 3.67 11.93
N GLN A 6 14.81 3.53 11.83
CA GLN A 6 15.54 3.76 10.57
C GLN A 6 15.19 2.74 9.48
N GLN A 7 15.01 1.47 9.85
CA GLN A 7 14.58 0.43 8.90
C GLN A 7 13.16 0.71 8.39
N GLU A 8 12.26 1.17 9.27
CA GLU A 8 10.92 1.57 8.86
C GLU A 8 10.93 2.79 7.94
N LEU A 9 11.75 3.79 8.25
CA LEU A 9 11.90 4.97 7.41
C LEU A 9 12.40 4.58 6.01
N LEU A 10 13.39 3.71 5.92
CA LEU A 10 13.89 3.20 4.64
C LEU A 10 12.81 2.46 3.86
N ARG A 11 12.06 1.56 4.52
CA ARG A 11 10.94 0.83 3.91
C ARG A 11 9.87 1.79 3.38
N LYS A 12 9.50 2.80 4.16
CA LYS A 12 8.51 3.80 3.75
C LYS A 12 9.02 4.75 2.65
N SER A 13 10.32 5.01 2.59
CA SER A 13 10.91 5.75 1.47
C SER A 13 10.80 4.99 0.15
N VAL A 14 11.06 3.67 0.16
CA VAL A 14 10.85 2.81 -1.01
C VAL A 14 9.35 2.74 -1.37
N HIS A 15 8.47 2.62 -0.37
CA HIS A 15 7.03 2.61 -0.58
C HIS A 15 6.55 3.93 -1.21
N LEU A 16 7.01 5.08 -0.72
CA LEU A 16 6.71 6.39 -1.31
C LEU A 16 7.30 6.57 -2.71
N SER A 17 8.45 5.98 -3.01
CA SER A 17 8.98 6.03 -4.37
C SER A 17 8.03 5.41 -5.39
N SER A 18 7.15 4.48 -4.94
CA SER A 18 6.12 3.84 -5.78
C SER A 18 4.97 4.79 -6.19
N LEU A 19 4.96 6.05 -5.72
CA LEU A 19 4.02 7.08 -6.20
C LEU A 19 4.11 7.33 -7.72
N TRP A 20 5.20 6.90 -8.39
CA TRP A 20 5.24 6.92 -9.85
C TRP A 20 4.10 6.09 -10.48
N MET A 21 3.61 5.05 -9.79
CA MET A 21 2.47 4.24 -10.27
C MET A 21 1.19 5.06 -10.34
N VAL A 22 0.99 5.99 -9.39
CA VAL A 22 -0.14 6.93 -9.41
C VAL A 22 -0.05 7.84 -10.63
N LEU A 23 1.12 8.42 -10.87
CA LEU A 23 1.35 9.24 -12.07
C LEU A 23 1.11 8.43 -13.34
N ALA A 24 1.59 7.19 -13.38
CA ALA A 24 1.35 6.29 -14.50
C ALA A 24 -0.17 6.07 -14.70
N VAL A 25 -0.94 5.81 -13.66
CA VAL A 25 -2.40 5.64 -13.72
C VAL A 25 -3.09 6.91 -14.23
N CYS A 26 -2.62 8.09 -13.84
CA CYS A 26 -3.20 9.35 -14.29
C CYS A 26 -2.97 9.64 -15.78
N PHE A 27 -1.82 9.24 -16.35
CA PHE A 27 -1.38 9.72 -17.67
C PHE A 27 -1.25 8.64 -18.74
N LEU A 28 -1.15 7.36 -18.39
CA LEU A 28 -0.91 6.29 -19.35
C LEU A 28 -2.19 5.48 -19.65
N PRO A 29 -2.28 4.86 -20.84
CA PRO A 29 -3.41 4.02 -21.21
C PRO A 29 -3.55 2.79 -20.29
N ARG A 30 -4.78 2.48 -19.89
CA ARG A 30 -5.10 1.35 -18.99
C ARG A 30 -4.52 0.01 -19.47
N THR A 31 -4.62 -0.29 -20.77
CA THR A 31 -4.12 -1.53 -21.35
C THR A 31 -2.61 -1.68 -21.18
N PHE A 32 -1.87 -0.57 -21.39
CA PHE A 32 -0.44 -0.53 -21.16
C PHE A 32 -0.09 -0.75 -19.68
N LEU A 33 -0.83 -0.12 -18.77
CA LEU A 33 -0.62 -0.26 -17.32
C LEU A 33 -0.86 -1.68 -16.83
N LEU A 34 -1.92 -2.34 -17.32
CA LEU A 34 -2.21 -3.73 -16.96
C LEU A 34 -1.06 -4.66 -17.42
N PHE A 35 -0.56 -4.44 -18.62
CA PHE A 35 0.62 -5.18 -19.09
C PHE A 35 1.85 -4.88 -18.23
N LEU A 36 2.15 -3.61 -17.99
CA LEU A 36 3.31 -3.17 -17.20
C LEU A 36 3.27 -3.72 -15.77
N PHE A 37 2.18 -3.47 -15.04
CA PHE A 37 2.06 -3.93 -13.65
C PHE A 37 2.00 -5.46 -13.56
N GLY A 38 1.36 -6.14 -14.52
CA GLY A 38 1.35 -7.59 -14.58
C GLY A 38 2.74 -8.18 -14.78
N VAL A 39 3.52 -7.64 -15.73
CA VAL A 39 4.91 -8.07 -15.96
C VAL A 39 5.78 -7.81 -14.73
N LEU A 40 5.70 -6.60 -14.15
CA LEU A 40 6.47 -6.26 -12.94
C LEU A 40 6.10 -7.14 -11.75
N LEU A 41 4.83 -7.48 -11.57
CA LEU A 41 4.36 -8.38 -10.51
C LEU A 41 4.95 -9.79 -10.68
N ILE A 42 4.87 -10.35 -11.89
CA ILE A 42 5.42 -11.68 -12.18
C ILE A 42 6.93 -11.71 -11.95
N LEU A 43 7.65 -10.71 -12.48
CA LEU A 43 9.11 -10.60 -12.31
C LEU A 43 9.48 -10.47 -10.83
N ASN A 44 8.74 -9.67 -10.07
CA ASN A 44 8.99 -9.49 -8.64
C ASN A 44 8.80 -10.81 -7.87
N ILE A 45 7.70 -11.53 -8.12
CA ILE A 45 7.45 -12.84 -7.50
C ILE A 45 8.55 -13.85 -7.89
N CYS A 46 8.98 -13.86 -9.15
CA CYS A 46 10.06 -14.75 -9.61
C CYS A 46 11.40 -14.44 -8.91
N ILE A 47 11.72 -13.17 -8.72
CA ILE A 47 12.94 -12.74 -8.01
C ILE A 47 12.87 -13.12 -6.53
N GLU A 48 11.75 -12.91 -5.85
CA GLU A 48 11.58 -13.30 -4.45
C GLU A 48 11.62 -14.81 -4.25
N TYR A 49 11.00 -15.56 -5.16
CA TYR A 49 11.09 -17.02 -5.13
C TYR A 49 12.52 -17.53 -5.38
N GLY A 50 13.23 -16.91 -6.34
CA GLY A 50 14.65 -17.19 -6.60
C GLY A 50 15.54 -16.86 -5.39
N TYR A 51 15.24 -15.76 -4.68
CA TYR A 51 15.92 -15.40 -3.43
C TYR A 51 15.69 -16.46 -2.34
N TYR A 52 14.44 -16.89 -2.16
CA TYR A 52 14.09 -17.99 -1.24
C TYR A 52 14.82 -19.30 -1.59
N LYS A 53 14.99 -19.60 -2.87
CA LYS A 53 15.73 -20.78 -3.36
C LYS A 53 17.26 -20.61 -3.36
N ASN A 54 17.77 -19.52 -2.78
CA ASN A 54 19.21 -19.20 -2.72
C ASN A 54 19.89 -19.11 -4.10
N GLN A 55 19.18 -18.70 -5.14
CA GLN A 55 19.78 -18.49 -6.45
C GLN A 55 20.78 -17.31 -6.42
N PRO A 56 22.03 -17.49 -6.91
CA PRO A 56 23.09 -16.48 -6.75
C PRO A 56 22.74 -15.11 -7.30
N PHE A 57 22.08 -15.04 -8.46
CA PHE A 57 21.64 -13.79 -9.06
C PHE A 57 20.60 -13.07 -8.19
N CYS A 58 19.59 -13.79 -7.70
CA CYS A 58 18.55 -13.23 -6.85
C CYS A 58 19.09 -12.79 -5.49
N GLN A 59 20.03 -13.55 -4.91
CA GLN A 59 20.73 -13.17 -3.68
C GLN A 59 21.54 -11.88 -3.85
N THR A 60 22.19 -11.71 -4.98
CA THR A 60 22.97 -10.49 -5.25
C THR A 60 22.06 -9.27 -5.48
N VAL A 61 21.00 -9.40 -6.27
CA VAL A 61 20.11 -8.28 -6.63
C VAL A 61 19.18 -7.96 -5.47
N TYR A 62 18.37 -8.92 -5.06
CA TYR A 62 17.33 -8.69 -4.03
C TYR A 62 17.95 -8.52 -2.64
N GLY A 63 18.93 -9.34 -2.27
CA GLY A 63 19.59 -9.30 -0.97
C GLY A 63 20.34 -7.98 -0.72
N LYS A 64 21.02 -7.41 -1.73
CA LYS A 64 21.70 -6.12 -1.60
C LYS A 64 20.70 -4.94 -1.49
N LEU A 65 19.61 -4.96 -2.26
CA LEU A 65 18.64 -3.88 -2.31
C LEU A 65 17.67 -3.92 -1.12
N PHE A 66 17.15 -5.09 -0.80
CA PHE A 66 16.03 -5.26 0.13
C PHE A 66 16.35 -6.06 1.39
N GLY A 67 17.49 -6.76 1.45
CA GLY A 67 17.83 -7.65 2.58
C GLY A 67 17.78 -6.99 3.96
N LYS A 68 18.15 -5.69 4.04
CA LYS A 68 18.07 -4.91 5.29
C LYS A 68 16.65 -4.51 5.70
N MET A 69 15.66 -4.69 4.81
CA MET A 69 14.26 -4.28 5.00
C MET A 69 13.33 -5.47 5.21
N LEU A 70 13.85 -6.71 5.09
CA LEU A 70 13.07 -7.93 5.27
C LEU A 70 12.60 -8.05 6.73
N ARG A 71 11.34 -8.43 6.90
CA ARG A 71 10.75 -8.73 8.21
C ARG A 71 11.19 -10.11 8.69
N GLU A 72 11.16 -10.37 10.00
CA GLU A 72 11.49 -11.70 10.56
C GLU A 72 10.66 -12.83 9.93
N LYS A 73 9.40 -12.58 9.60
CA LYS A 73 8.54 -13.54 8.90
C LYS A 73 9.05 -13.93 7.50
N GLU A 74 9.82 -13.05 6.87
CA GLU A 74 10.36 -13.25 5.51
C GLU A 74 11.71 -13.99 5.53
N THR A 75 12.24 -14.26 6.74
CA THR A 75 13.52 -14.94 6.97
C THR A 75 13.41 -16.24 7.80
N ASP A 76 12.18 -16.70 8.10
CA ASP A 76 11.91 -17.88 8.93
C ASP A 76 12.14 -19.25 8.23
N GLY A 77 12.68 -19.23 7.01
CA GLY A 77 12.93 -20.42 6.21
C GLY A 77 11.72 -20.95 5.45
N LYS A 78 10.58 -20.25 5.51
CA LYS A 78 9.40 -20.51 4.66
C LYS A 78 9.28 -19.43 3.59
N PHE A 79 8.67 -19.78 2.48
CA PHE A 79 8.41 -18.80 1.45
C PHE A 79 7.23 -17.88 1.87
N HIS A 80 7.53 -16.61 2.07
CA HIS A 80 6.55 -15.56 2.29
C HIS A 80 6.80 -14.44 1.29
N LEU A 81 5.75 -13.92 0.71
CA LEU A 81 5.83 -12.72 -0.13
C LEU A 81 6.15 -11.50 0.75
N SER A 82 7.06 -10.66 0.29
CA SER A 82 7.31 -9.34 0.91
C SER A 82 6.15 -8.37 0.64
N GLY A 83 6.29 -7.11 1.07
CA GLY A 83 5.29 -6.09 0.74
C GLY A 83 5.24 -5.69 -0.74
N SER A 84 6.33 -5.89 -1.51
CA SER A 84 6.40 -5.38 -2.89
C SER A 84 5.47 -6.09 -3.89
N PRO A 85 5.28 -7.43 -3.87
CA PRO A 85 4.25 -8.09 -4.68
C PRO A 85 2.83 -7.61 -4.36
N TYR A 86 2.53 -7.31 -3.09
CA TYR A 86 1.21 -6.79 -2.71
C TYR A 86 0.97 -5.38 -3.27
N VAL A 87 1.99 -4.51 -3.26
CA VAL A 87 1.91 -3.17 -3.88
C VAL A 87 1.68 -3.27 -5.39
N LEU A 88 2.44 -4.10 -6.09
CA LEU A 88 2.27 -4.32 -7.54
C LEU A 88 0.93 -5.00 -7.86
N GLY A 89 0.53 -5.97 -7.06
CA GLY A 89 -0.76 -6.64 -7.16
C GLY A 89 -1.92 -5.67 -6.94
N ALA A 90 -1.81 -4.77 -5.98
CA ALA A 90 -2.78 -3.72 -5.74
C ALA A 90 -2.87 -2.75 -6.94
N ALA A 91 -1.72 -2.27 -7.45
CA ALA A 91 -1.68 -1.40 -8.62
C ALA A 91 -2.34 -2.06 -9.85
N PHE A 92 -2.06 -3.35 -10.08
CA PHE A 92 -2.72 -4.12 -11.12
C PHE A 92 -4.23 -4.25 -10.88
N ALA A 93 -4.63 -4.66 -9.66
CA ALA A 93 -6.02 -4.91 -9.31
C ALA A 93 -6.88 -3.64 -9.41
N VAL A 94 -6.43 -2.52 -8.83
CA VAL A 94 -7.20 -1.27 -8.88
C VAL A 94 -7.28 -0.70 -10.30
N THR A 95 -6.21 -0.84 -11.10
CA THR A 95 -6.22 -0.45 -12.51
C THR A 95 -7.17 -1.33 -13.32
N PHE A 96 -7.30 -2.62 -12.97
CA PHE A 96 -8.21 -3.55 -13.64
C PHE A 96 -9.66 -3.33 -13.23
N LEU A 97 -9.95 -3.09 -11.97
CA LEU A 97 -11.31 -3.08 -11.41
C LEU A 97 -11.99 -1.72 -11.51
N PHE A 98 -11.23 -0.62 -11.38
CA PHE A 98 -11.80 0.69 -11.11
C PHE A 98 -11.56 1.70 -12.23
N PRO A 99 -12.39 2.76 -12.35
CA PRO A 99 -12.08 3.91 -13.16
C PRO A 99 -10.79 4.58 -12.69
N LYS A 100 -10.15 5.31 -13.60
CA LYS A 100 -8.84 5.96 -13.39
C LYS A 100 -8.83 6.85 -12.14
N GLU A 101 -9.87 7.60 -11.93
CA GLU A 101 -10.05 8.54 -10.82
C GLU A 101 -10.04 7.82 -9.48
N ALA A 102 -10.80 6.72 -9.38
CA ALA A 102 -10.85 5.90 -8.18
C ALA A 102 -9.53 5.14 -7.94
N ALA A 103 -8.92 4.60 -9.01
CA ALA A 103 -7.65 3.88 -8.93
C ALA A 103 -6.49 4.79 -8.45
N ALA A 104 -6.38 6.00 -9.03
CA ALA A 104 -5.36 6.97 -8.65
C ALA A 104 -5.53 7.43 -7.19
N THR A 105 -6.77 7.74 -6.78
CA THR A 105 -7.08 8.12 -5.39
C THR A 105 -6.75 6.99 -4.43
N ALA A 106 -7.19 5.76 -4.73
CA ALA A 106 -6.99 4.60 -3.87
C ALA A 106 -5.51 4.25 -3.66
N LEU A 107 -4.70 4.27 -4.72
CA LEU A 107 -3.26 4.06 -4.62
C LEU A 107 -2.57 5.18 -3.82
N THR A 108 -2.97 6.42 -4.01
CA THR A 108 -2.38 7.54 -3.27
C THR A 108 -2.72 7.45 -1.78
N VAL A 109 -3.96 7.07 -1.42
CA VAL A 109 -4.36 6.79 -0.04
C VAL A 109 -3.49 5.69 0.56
N MET A 110 -3.28 4.58 -0.17
CA MET A 110 -2.42 3.50 0.28
C MET A 110 -0.99 4.00 0.55
N PHE A 111 -0.36 4.70 -0.39
CA PHE A 111 1.04 5.13 -0.24
C PHE A 111 1.22 6.16 0.87
N LEU A 112 0.40 7.21 0.90
CA LEU A 112 0.56 8.31 1.84
C LEU A 112 -0.04 7.97 3.21
N GLY A 113 -1.22 7.35 3.24
CA GLY A 113 -1.92 6.97 4.47
C GLY A 113 -1.12 5.96 5.30
N ASP A 114 -0.69 4.85 4.70
CA ASP A 114 0.12 3.84 5.37
C ASP A 114 1.49 4.39 5.83
N THR A 115 2.10 5.27 5.04
CA THR A 115 3.33 5.94 5.47
C THR A 115 3.08 6.81 6.69
N ALA A 116 2.01 7.61 6.70
CA ALA A 116 1.65 8.44 7.84
C ALA A 116 1.35 7.59 9.08
N ALA A 117 0.54 6.52 8.94
CA ALA A 117 0.26 5.59 10.03
C ALA A 117 1.52 5.03 10.68
N ALA A 118 2.45 4.54 9.85
CA ALA A 118 3.68 3.94 10.34
C ALA A 118 4.61 4.94 11.05
N LEU A 119 4.82 6.10 10.46
CA LEU A 119 5.74 7.10 11.01
C LEU A 119 5.18 7.77 12.27
N PHE A 120 3.91 8.20 12.24
CA PHE A 120 3.26 8.81 13.39
C PHE A 120 3.00 7.80 14.51
N GLY A 121 2.53 6.59 14.16
CA GLY A 121 2.28 5.53 15.12
C GLY A 121 3.54 5.07 15.86
N ARG A 122 4.72 5.07 15.20
CA ARG A 122 5.99 4.77 15.85
C ARG A 122 6.51 5.92 16.69
N LYS A 123 6.41 7.16 16.21
CA LYS A 123 6.98 8.32 16.89
C LYS A 123 6.10 8.82 18.05
N TYR A 124 4.79 8.80 17.88
CA TYR A 124 3.85 9.42 18.81
C TYR A 124 2.82 8.44 19.39
N GLY A 125 2.79 7.18 18.96
CA GLY A 125 1.79 6.17 19.33
C GLY A 125 1.88 5.74 20.79
N LYS A 126 1.13 6.42 21.67
CA LYS A 126 1.01 6.12 23.09
C LYS A 126 -0.12 5.12 23.37
N HIS A 127 -1.25 5.25 22.66
CA HIS A 127 -2.42 4.40 22.84
C HIS A 127 -2.37 3.22 21.88
N LYS A 128 -1.82 2.10 22.37
CA LYS A 128 -1.65 0.89 21.57
C LYS A 128 -2.96 0.15 21.38
N ILE A 129 -3.19 -0.33 20.16
CA ILE A 129 -4.34 -1.14 19.73
C ILE A 129 -3.83 -2.37 18.97
N ASN A 130 -4.70 -3.34 18.71
CA ASN A 130 -4.40 -4.59 18.02
C ASN A 130 -3.15 -5.29 18.57
N ASP A 131 -3.23 -5.70 19.85
CA ASP A 131 -2.14 -6.39 20.58
C ASP A 131 -0.79 -5.63 20.57
N GLY A 132 -0.85 -4.30 20.60
CA GLY A 132 0.32 -3.43 20.67
C GLY A 132 1.01 -3.15 19.32
N LYS A 133 0.52 -3.70 18.23
CA LYS A 133 1.14 -3.57 16.89
C LYS A 133 0.83 -2.24 16.21
N LYS A 134 -0.36 -1.70 16.44
CA LYS A 134 -0.84 -0.43 15.89
C LYS A 134 -1.11 0.57 17.01
N SER A 135 -1.44 1.81 16.69
CA SER A 135 -1.80 2.83 17.67
C SER A 135 -2.91 3.76 17.17
N VAL A 136 -3.68 4.31 18.08
CA VAL A 136 -4.75 5.27 17.77
C VAL A 136 -4.19 6.48 17.02
N GLU A 137 -3.03 7.00 17.45
CA GLU A 137 -2.38 8.13 16.80
C GLU A 137 -1.95 7.82 15.36
N GLY A 138 -1.48 6.59 15.10
CA GLY A 138 -1.15 6.13 13.77
C GLY A 138 -2.40 6.04 12.87
N SER A 139 -3.48 5.47 13.40
CA SER A 139 -4.76 5.35 12.66
C SER A 139 -5.39 6.72 12.38
N LEU A 140 -5.29 7.65 13.31
CA LEU A 140 -5.73 9.04 13.08
C LEU A 140 -4.88 9.74 12.02
N ALA A 141 -3.57 9.50 12.00
CA ALA A 141 -2.70 10.04 10.96
C ALA A 141 -3.04 9.45 9.58
N PHE A 142 -3.28 8.12 9.52
CA PHE A 142 -3.78 7.46 8.30
C PHE A 142 -5.05 8.15 7.80
N PHE A 143 -6.07 8.23 8.65
CA PHE A 143 -7.37 8.78 8.30
C PHE A 143 -7.28 10.23 7.82
N SER A 144 -6.55 11.09 8.56
CA SER A 144 -6.39 12.50 8.24
C SER A 144 -5.66 12.73 6.91
N VAL A 145 -4.56 12.01 6.66
CA VAL A 145 -3.82 12.11 5.40
C VAL A 145 -4.66 11.57 4.25
N SER A 146 -5.39 10.48 4.46
CA SER A 146 -6.29 9.93 3.45
C SER A 146 -7.43 10.87 3.07
N LEU A 147 -7.99 11.60 4.05
CA LEU A 147 -8.98 12.67 3.77
C LEU A 147 -8.37 13.81 2.96
N ALA A 148 -7.14 14.22 3.26
CA ALA A 148 -6.46 15.25 2.48
C ALA A 148 -6.21 14.79 1.03
N VAL A 149 -5.86 13.52 0.82
CA VAL A 149 -5.75 12.91 -0.51
C VAL A 149 -7.10 12.92 -1.24
N LEU A 150 -8.16 12.47 -0.57
CA LEU A 150 -9.53 12.51 -1.15
C LEU A 150 -9.94 13.92 -1.55
N TYR A 151 -9.68 14.91 -0.68
CA TYR A 151 -9.95 16.31 -0.96
C TYR A 151 -9.18 16.81 -2.18
N PHE A 152 -7.89 16.48 -2.28
CA PHE A 152 -7.07 16.84 -3.45
C PHE A 152 -7.65 16.26 -4.75
N PHE A 153 -7.96 14.97 -4.77
CA PHE A 153 -8.51 14.34 -5.98
C PHE A 153 -9.94 14.77 -6.27
N SER A 154 -10.72 15.15 -5.26
CA SER A 154 -12.06 15.72 -5.47
C SER A 154 -12.02 17.05 -6.23
N ILE A 155 -10.96 17.85 -6.02
CA ILE A 155 -10.74 19.07 -6.80
C ILE A 155 -10.25 18.75 -8.21
N VAL A 156 -9.33 17.78 -8.34
CA VAL A 156 -8.71 17.42 -9.64
C VAL A 156 -9.73 16.79 -10.59
N TYR A 157 -10.66 15.99 -10.05
CA TYR A 157 -11.62 15.21 -10.86
C TYR A 157 -13.07 15.69 -10.70
N ASP A 158 -13.30 16.83 -10.05
CA ASP A 158 -14.64 17.40 -9.81
C ASP A 158 -15.63 16.38 -9.21
N PHE A 159 -15.22 15.67 -8.13
CA PHE A 159 -16.07 14.66 -7.51
C PHE A 159 -17.38 15.27 -6.99
N PRO A 160 -18.56 14.75 -7.39
CA PRO A 160 -19.82 15.16 -6.81
C PRO A 160 -19.89 14.79 -5.32
N ALA A 161 -20.76 15.48 -4.58
CA ALA A 161 -20.88 15.31 -3.12
C ALA A 161 -21.10 13.84 -2.70
N LEU A 162 -21.83 13.06 -3.50
CA LEU A 162 -22.09 11.65 -3.22
C LEU A 162 -20.82 10.80 -3.30
N VAL A 163 -19.97 11.02 -4.31
CA VAL A 163 -18.66 10.37 -4.46
C VAL A 163 -17.75 10.73 -3.29
N TRP A 164 -17.78 12.00 -2.87
CA TRP A 164 -17.00 12.47 -1.73
C TRP A 164 -17.44 11.78 -0.43
N MET A 165 -18.74 11.69 -0.18
CA MET A 165 -19.28 10.97 1.00
C MET A 165 -18.92 9.48 0.97
N ALA A 166 -19.04 8.82 -0.18
CA ALA A 166 -18.62 7.42 -0.35
C ALA A 166 -17.11 7.25 -0.10
N GLY A 167 -16.30 8.18 -0.60
CA GLY A 167 -14.85 8.20 -0.35
C GLY A 167 -14.50 8.28 1.13
N ILE A 168 -15.20 9.11 1.92
CA ILE A 168 -15.02 9.15 3.39
C ILE A 168 -15.34 7.78 4.01
N GLY A 169 -16.45 7.15 3.61
CA GLY A 169 -16.81 5.81 4.06
C GLY A 169 -15.75 4.76 3.69
N GLY A 170 -15.24 4.83 2.44
CA GLY A 170 -14.14 3.97 1.97
C GLY A 170 -12.85 4.14 2.77
N ILE A 171 -12.47 5.39 3.09
CA ILE A 171 -11.30 5.69 3.94
C ILE A 171 -11.51 5.17 5.36
N PHE A 172 -12.71 5.28 5.92
CA PHE A 172 -13.01 4.71 7.23
C PHE A 172 -12.83 3.19 7.23
N LEU A 173 -13.38 2.50 6.24
CA LEU A 173 -13.18 1.06 6.07
C LEU A 173 -11.70 0.69 5.84
N ALA A 174 -10.99 1.47 5.05
CA ALA A 174 -9.55 1.30 4.83
C ALA A 174 -8.74 1.48 6.12
N THR A 175 -9.11 2.44 6.98
CA THR A 175 -8.49 2.63 8.30
C THR A 175 -8.70 1.41 9.19
N LEU A 176 -9.90 0.84 9.19
CA LEU A 176 -10.17 -0.41 9.91
C LEU A 176 -9.38 -1.59 9.35
N ALA A 177 -9.30 -1.70 8.02
CA ALA A 177 -8.52 -2.75 7.36
C ALA A 177 -7.02 -2.67 7.71
N GLU A 178 -6.45 -1.45 7.75
CA GLU A 178 -5.07 -1.18 8.19
C GLU A 178 -4.85 -1.59 9.65
N VAL A 179 -5.78 -1.26 10.55
CA VAL A 179 -5.69 -1.61 11.97
C VAL A 179 -5.76 -3.13 12.19
N TYR A 180 -6.62 -3.81 11.46
CA TYR A 180 -6.92 -5.23 11.64
C TYR A 180 -6.28 -6.15 10.59
N GLU A 181 -5.23 -5.71 9.88
CA GLU A 181 -4.48 -6.46 8.87
C GLU A 181 -4.19 -7.91 9.30
N ASP A 182 -3.63 -8.10 10.49
CA ASP A 182 -3.29 -9.42 11.02
C ASP A 182 -4.51 -10.33 11.21
N LYS A 183 -5.66 -9.78 11.61
CA LYS A 183 -6.90 -10.54 11.83
C LYS A 183 -7.59 -10.89 10.52
N LEU A 184 -7.54 -9.98 9.56
CA LEU A 184 -8.09 -10.18 8.21
C LEU A 184 -7.23 -11.14 7.39
N ARG A 185 -5.95 -11.31 7.73
CA ARG A 185 -4.98 -12.09 6.96
C ARG A 185 -4.81 -11.60 5.52
N ILE A 186 -5.10 -10.34 5.27
CA ILE A 186 -4.94 -9.67 3.98
C ILE A 186 -3.99 -8.50 4.23
N ASP A 187 -2.94 -8.40 3.43
CA ASP A 187 -1.95 -7.33 3.52
C ASP A 187 -2.61 -5.95 3.29
N ASP A 188 -2.24 -4.95 4.09
CA ASP A 188 -2.81 -3.61 4.04
C ASP A 188 -2.55 -2.92 2.69
N ASN A 189 -1.45 -3.24 2.01
CA ASN A 189 -1.19 -2.74 0.65
C ASN A 189 -2.21 -3.21 -0.39
N LEU A 190 -2.99 -4.26 -0.09
CA LEU A 190 -4.06 -4.74 -0.96
C LEU A 190 -5.44 -4.30 -0.45
N SER A 191 -5.73 -4.48 0.84
CA SER A 191 -7.05 -4.21 1.40
C SER A 191 -7.40 -2.72 1.39
N VAL A 192 -6.46 -1.84 1.73
CA VAL A 192 -6.66 -0.39 1.75
C VAL A 192 -7.12 0.16 0.38
N PRO A 193 -6.37 -0.05 -0.72
CA PRO A 193 -6.78 0.53 -2.00
C PRO A 193 -8.04 -0.13 -2.57
N LEU A 194 -8.33 -1.38 -2.23
CA LEU A 194 -9.60 -2.01 -2.61
C LEU A 194 -10.79 -1.37 -1.90
N CYS A 195 -10.71 -1.12 -0.58
CA CYS A 195 -11.78 -0.45 0.17
C CYS A 195 -12.11 0.92 -0.41
N VAL A 196 -11.09 1.75 -0.64
CA VAL A 196 -11.27 3.10 -1.20
C VAL A 196 -11.77 3.04 -2.65
N GLY A 197 -11.18 2.17 -3.46
CA GLY A 197 -11.53 2.02 -4.87
C GLY A 197 -12.98 1.56 -5.07
N PHE A 198 -13.44 0.56 -4.32
CA PHE A 198 -14.83 0.11 -4.37
C PHE A 198 -15.81 1.21 -3.94
N ALA A 199 -15.52 1.91 -2.84
CA ALA A 199 -16.40 2.98 -2.35
C ALA A 199 -16.55 4.13 -3.38
N LEU A 200 -15.46 4.58 -3.98
CA LEU A 200 -15.48 5.61 -5.01
C LEU A 200 -16.16 5.14 -6.30
N SER A 201 -15.82 3.94 -6.78
CA SER A 201 -16.34 3.41 -8.04
C SER A 201 -17.85 3.11 -8.01
N ALA A 202 -18.40 2.85 -6.83
CA ALA A 202 -19.84 2.63 -6.68
C ALA A 202 -20.66 3.90 -6.95
N MET A 203 -20.03 5.08 -6.93
CA MET A 203 -20.68 6.40 -7.06
C MET A 203 -20.14 7.25 -8.21
N LEU A 204 -19.08 6.79 -8.92
CA LEU A 204 -18.57 7.36 -10.17
C LEU A 204 -19.32 6.78 -11.37
#